data_56251400dcfa836a24c24c114570dd32
#
_entry.id   56251400dcfa836a24c24c114570dd32
#
_cell.length_a   1.000
_cell.length_b   1.000
_cell.length_c   1.000
_cell.angle_alpha   90.00
_cell.angle_beta   90.00
_cell.angle_gamma   90.00
#
_symmetry.space_group_name_H-M   'P 1'
#
loop_
_entity.id
_entity.type
_entity.pdbx_description
1 polymer ?
#
loop_
_entity_poly.entity_id
_entity_poly.type
_entity_poly.pdbx_seq_one_letter_code
_entity_poly.pdbx_strand_id
1 'polypeptide(L)'
;LLQMLGGYDPEAGVKVGGSRCYFLRGSGVSLNFALQLYAQNFLIEQSYTLLQPPYFMRKDIMAGVAQLAEFDEALYHVSGGDETEAGAEREKYLIATSEQPICGFHKDEWINEKTLRGNPIKYAGVSTCFRKEAGSHGRDTLGIFRVHQFEKVEQFVAVDCDGDASWEEMERLLKNSEDFY
;
A
#
# COMPACT_ATOMS: atom_id res chain seq x y z
N LEU A 1 -23.89 3.36 6.35
CA LEU A 1 -23.57 3.32 7.79
C LEU A 1 -22.76 4.55 8.23
N LEU A 2 -21.57 4.82 7.67
CA LEU A 2 -20.72 5.97 8.04
C LEU A 2 -21.47 7.30 7.94
N GLN A 3 -22.24 7.51 6.88
CA GLN A 3 -23.05 8.73 6.72
C GLN A 3 -24.13 8.84 7.79
N MET A 4 -24.81 7.74 8.11
CA MET A 4 -25.82 7.73 9.19
C MET A 4 -25.23 8.04 10.56
N LEU A 5 -23.97 7.68 10.79
CA LEU A 5 -23.24 7.97 12.03
C LEU A 5 -22.57 9.36 12.04
N GLY A 6 -22.74 10.15 10.97
CA GLY A 6 -22.05 11.44 10.81
C GLY A 6 -20.52 11.30 10.72
N GLY A 7 -20.05 10.08 10.43
CA GLY A 7 -18.62 9.72 10.39
C GLY A 7 -17.92 10.00 9.05
N TYR A 8 -18.63 10.49 8.04
CA TYR A 8 -18.16 10.71 6.68
C TYR A 8 -18.68 12.03 6.11
N ASP A 9 -17.79 12.85 5.57
CA ASP A 9 -18.09 14.16 4.99
C ASP A 9 -17.44 14.30 3.61
N PRO A 10 -18.16 13.95 2.53
CA PRO A 10 -17.64 14.05 1.17
C PRO A 10 -17.64 15.48 0.64
N GLU A 11 -18.58 16.34 1.08
CA GLU A 11 -18.67 17.71 0.60
C GLU A 11 -17.46 18.54 1.03
N ALA A 12 -17.08 18.43 2.30
CA ALA A 12 -15.87 19.04 2.81
C ALA A 12 -14.62 18.46 2.12
N GLY A 13 -14.60 17.16 1.84
CA GLY A 13 -13.52 16.49 1.12
C GLY A 13 -13.32 17.06 -0.28
N VAL A 14 -14.39 17.16 -1.05
CA VAL A 14 -14.35 17.73 -2.41
C VAL A 14 -13.94 19.20 -2.41
N LYS A 15 -14.39 19.96 -1.43
CA LYS A 15 -14.01 21.37 -1.27
C LYS A 15 -12.51 21.56 -1.05
N VAL A 16 -11.87 20.65 -0.32
CA VAL A 16 -10.46 20.77 0.05
C VAL A 16 -9.52 20.06 -0.93
N GLY A 17 -9.86 18.84 -1.31
CA GLY A 17 -8.97 17.95 -2.10
C GLY A 17 -9.43 17.68 -3.52
N GLY A 18 -10.60 18.16 -3.92
CA GLY A 18 -11.20 17.84 -5.22
C GLY A 18 -12.01 16.53 -5.20
N SER A 19 -12.35 16.03 -6.39
CA SER A 19 -13.11 14.80 -6.53
C SER A 19 -12.43 13.62 -5.84
N ARG A 20 -13.22 12.64 -5.37
CA ARG A 20 -12.71 11.42 -4.70
C ARG A 20 -11.94 11.66 -3.40
N CYS A 21 -12.11 12.85 -2.79
CA CYS A 21 -11.62 13.16 -1.47
C CYS A 21 -12.77 13.24 -0.47
N TYR A 22 -12.49 12.91 0.78
CA TYR A 22 -13.47 12.93 1.86
C TYR A 22 -12.79 13.19 3.20
N PHE A 23 -13.58 13.60 4.18
CA PHE A 23 -13.15 13.58 5.58
C PHE A 23 -13.85 12.43 6.31
N LEU A 24 -13.11 11.73 7.15
CA LEU A 24 -13.68 10.95 8.24
C LEU A 24 -13.82 11.85 9.46
N ARG A 25 -14.88 11.65 10.26
CA ARG A 25 -15.18 12.43 11.46
C ARG A 25 -15.55 11.52 12.62
N GLY A 26 -15.16 11.90 13.84
CA GLY A 26 -15.57 11.22 15.07
C GLY A 26 -15.44 9.69 14.99
N SER A 27 -16.56 8.99 15.10
CA SER A 27 -16.62 7.53 15.03
C SER A 27 -16.06 6.92 13.74
N GLY A 28 -16.13 7.65 12.61
CA GLY A 28 -15.53 7.20 11.35
C GLY A 28 -14.01 7.10 11.43
N VAL A 29 -13.35 8.07 12.09
CA VAL A 29 -11.90 8.04 12.34
C VAL A 29 -11.55 6.86 13.25
N SER A 30 -12.27 6.71 14.36
CA SER A 30 -12.03 5.62 15.32
C SER A 30 -12.19 4.24 14.66
N LEU A 31 -13.21 4.06 13.82
CA LEU A 31 -13.44 2.82 13.09
C LEU A 31 -12.30 2.53 12.09
N ASN A 32 -11.83 3.54 11.36
CA ASN A 32 -10.71 3.38 10.43
C ASN A 32 -9.44 2.89 11.15
N PHE A 33 -9.08 3.50 12.27
CA PHE A 33 -7.93 3.04 13.07
C PHE A 33 -8.15 1.64 13.67
N ALA A 34 -9.36 1.35 14.15
CA ALA A 34 -9.68 0.04 14.72
C ALA A 34 -9.56 -1.08 13.68
N LEU A 35 -10.02 -0.86 12.44
CA LEU A 35 -9.88 -1.82 11.35
C LEU A 35 -8.42 -2.06 10.97
N GLN A 36 -7.61 -0.99 10.89
CA GLN A 36 -6.18 -1.13 10.62
C GLN A 36 -5.48 -1.91 11.73
N LEU A 37 -5.77 -1.61 13.00
CA LEU A 37 -5.17 -2.31 14.13
C LEU A 37 -5.61 -3.78 14.18
N TYR A 38 -6.88 -4.05 13.87
CA TYR A 38 -7.40 -5.43 13.78
C TYR A 38 -6.65 -6.23 12.71
N ALA A 39 -6.47 -5.67 11.51
CA ALA A 39 -5.72 -6.32 10.44
C ALA A 39 -4.25 -6.57 10.80
N GLN A 40 -3.60 -5.59 11.45
CA GLN A 40 -2.23 -5.74 11.94
C GLN A 40 -2.10 -6.87 12.96
N ASN A 41 -2.97 -6.90 13.96
CA ASN A 41 -2.96 -7.96 14.99
C ASN A 41 -3.22 -9.34 14.38
N PHE A 42 -4.19 -9.44 13.45
CA PHE A 42 -4.46 -10.68 12.74
C PHE A 42 -3.20 -11.21 12.01
N LEU A 43 -2.47 -10.34 11.30
CA LEU A 43 -1.26 -10.74 10.58
C LEU A 43 -0.08 -11.04 11.52
N ILE A 44 0.04 -10.36 12.66
CA ILE A 44 1.03 -10.70 13.70
C ILE A 44 0.81 -12.14 14.20
N GLU A 45 -0.45 -12.54 14.44
CA GLU A 45 -0.79 -13.91 14.84
C GLU A 45 -0.43 -14.95 13.77
N GLN A 46 -0.40 -14.55 12.48
CA GLN A 46 0.07 -15.35 11.36
C GLN A 46 1.61 -15.26 11.13
N SER A 47 2.34 -14.71 12.12
CA SER A 47 3.80 -14.56 12.11
C SER A 47 4.35 -13.58 11.06
N TYR A 48 3.56 -12.56 10.70
CA TYR A 48 4.05 -11.46 9.87
C TYR A 48 4.77 -10.40 10.73
N THR A 49 5.86 -9.86 10.20
CA THR A 49 6.53 -8.70 10.76
C THR A 49 5.91 -7.43 10.20
N LEU A 50 5.46 -6.51 11.05
CA LEU A 50 4.93 -5.23 10.60
C LEU A 50 6.04 -4.38 9.98
N LEU A 51 5.77 -3.81 8.82
CA LEU A 51 6.59 -2.80 8.17
C LEU A 51 5.76 -1.56 7.86
N GLN A 52 6.24 -0.41 8.30
CA GLN A 52 5.72 0.90 7.89
C GLN A 52 6.75 1.59 7.00
N PRO A 53 6.57 1.57 5.68
CA PRO A 53 7.51 2.14 4.73
C PRO A 53 7.37 3.66 4.62
N PRO A 54 8.35 4.36 4.00
CA PRO A 54 8.15 5.72 3.52
C PRO A 54 7.03 5.75 2.47
N TYR A 55 6.23 6.82 2.44
CA TYR A 55 5.11 6.96 1.50
C TYR A 55 5.52 7.55 0.14
N PHE A 56 6.76 7.85 -0.04
CA PHE A 56 7.35 8.26 -1.32
C PHE A 56 8.63 7.48 -1.60
N MET A 57 8.92 7.29 -2.86
CA MET A 57 10.10 6.57 -3.33
C MET A 57 10.85 7.41 -4.36
N ARG A 58 12.16 7.24 -4.41
CA ARG A 58 13.00 7.75 -5.49
C ARG A 58 12.58 7.10 -6.81
N LYS A 59 12.63 7.87 -7.90
CA LYS A 59 12.26 7.40 -9.24
C LYS A 59 13.05 6.17 -9.69
N ASP A 60 14.37 6.15 -9.43
CA ASP A 60 15.24 5.04 -9.84
C ASP A 60 14.93 3.74 -9.09
N ILE A 61 14.51 3.82 -7.83
CA ILE A 61 14.05 2.66 -7.05
C ILE A 61 12.68 2.21 -7.55
N MET A 62 11.76 3.15 -7.76
CA MET A 62 10.41 2.87 -8.27
C MET A 62 10.45 2.19 -9.65
N ALA A 63 11.38 2.58 -10.52
CA ALA A 63 11.56 1.98 -11.84
C ALA A 63 11.96 0.50 -11.82
N GLY A 64 12.51 0.02 -10.71
CA GLY A 64 12.83 -1.41 -10.53
C GLY A 64 11.63 -2.27 -10.10
N VAL A 65 10.54 -1.64 -9.64
CA VAL A 65 9.39 -2.35 -9.03
C VAL A 65 8.03 -2.00 -9.64
N ALA A 66 7.99 -1.06 -10.59
CA ALA A 66 6.78 -0.65 -11.29
C ALA A 66 7.10 -0.38 -12.76
N GLN A 67 6.09 -0.50 -13.63
CA GLN A 67 6.26 -0.23 -15.05
C GLN A 67 6.37 1.27 -15.30
N LEU A 68 7.42 1.71 -15.99
CA LEU A 68 7.69 3.13 -16.29
C LEU A 68 6.53 3.82 -17.04
N ALA A 69 5.84 3.09 -17.92
CA ALA A 69 4.70 3.61 -18.66
C ALA A 69 3.51 4.03 -17.78
N GLU A 70 3.42 3.47 -16.56
CA GLU A 70 2.33 3.76 -15.63
C GLU A 70 2.63 4.93 -14.68
N PHE A 71 3.90 5.41 -14.61
CA PHE A 71 4.28 6.44 -13.66
C PHE A 71 3.47 7.71 -13.82
N ASP A 72 3.39 8.25 -15.04
CA ASP A 72 2.70 9.50 -15.29
C ASP A 72 1.18 9.37 -15.25
N GLU A 73 0.65 8.19 -15.51
CA GLU A 73 -0.80 7.94 -15.52
C GLU A 73 -1.34 7.56 -14.13
N ALA A 74 -0.60 6.73 -13.37
CA ALA A 74 -1.10 6.13 -12.13
C ALA A 74 -0.54 6.76 -10.85
N LEU A 75 0.72 7.26 -10.88
CA LEU A 75 1.42 7.72 -9.69
C LEU A 75 1.47 9.24 -9.56
N TYR A 76 1.42 9.74 -8.34
CA TYR A 76 1.64 11.14 -8.04
C TYR A 76 3.14 11.45 -7.99
N HIS A 77 3.58 12.37 -8.83
CA HIS A 77 4.94 12.90 -8.82
C HIS A 77 5.09 13.97 -7.73
N VAL A 78 6.15 13.89 -6.96
CA VAL A 78 6.52 14.89 -5.95
C VAL A 78 7.61 15.78 -6.54
N SER A 79 7.29 17.03 -6.81
CA SER A 79 8.23 18.05 -7.25
C SER A 79 8.84 18.80 -6.06
N GLY A 80 10.13 19.06 -6.11
CA GLY A 80 10.87 19.73 -5.05
C GLY A 80 11.47 18.72 -4.08
N GLY A 81 12.73 18.44 -4.23
CA GLY A 81 13.57 17.68 -3.31
C GLY A 81 14.57 18.60 -2.62
N ASP A 82 15.37 18.05 -1.73
CA ASP A 82 16.51 18.74 -1.16
C ASP A 82 17.44 19.20 -2.28
N GLU A 83 17.87 20.47 -2.25
CA GLU A 83 18.79 21.02 -3.26
C GLU A 83 20.15 20.29 -3.29
N THR A 84 20.46 19.54 -2.23
CA THR A 84 21.65 18.70 -2.12
C THR A 84 21.51 17.37 -2.85
N GLU A 85 20.29 16.93 -3.19
CA GLU A 85 20.03 15.74 -3.98
C GLU A 85 20.23 16.03 -5.48
N ALA A 86 20.93 15.17 -6.20
CA ALA A 86 21.22 15.34 -7.62
C ALA A 86 20.54 14.27 -8.50
N GLY A 87 20.12 14.66 -9.69
CA GLY A 87 19.64 13.72 -10.70
C GLY A 87 18.37 12.96 -10.30
N ALA A 88 18.39 11.63 -10.51
CA ALA A 88 17.24 10.75 -10.27
C ALA A 88 16.82 10.65 -8.79
N GLU A 89 17.68 11.00 -7.87
CA GLU A 89 17.38 11.02 -6.43
C GLU A 89 16.40 12.14 -6.07
N ARG A 90 16.42 13.21 -6.85
CA ARG A 90 15.56 14.38 -6.66
C ARG A 90 14.11 14.14 -7.08
N GLU A 91 13.89 13.23 -8.04
CA GLU A 91 12.55 12.89 -8.49
C GLU A 91 11.96 11.79 -7.61
N LYS A 92 10.84 12.08 -6.99
CA LYS A 92 10.14 11.15 -6.10
C LYS A 92 8.69 10.98 -6.55
N TYR A 93 8.13 9.83 -6.22
CA TYR A 93 6.72 9.51 -6.45
C TYR A 93 6.09 9.01 -5.16
N LEU A 94 4.82 9.35 -4.93
CA LEU A 94 4.04 8.75 -3.86
C LEU A 94 3.76 7.28 -4.20
N ILE A 95 3.81 6.41 -3.20
CA ILE A 95 3.55 4.97 -3.37
C ILE A 95 2.07 4.71 -3.65
N ALA A 96 1.78 3.79 -4.56
CA ALA A 96 0.43 3.28 -4.81
C ALA A 96 0.08 2.06 -3.94
N THR A 97 1.10 1.43 -3.33
CA THR A 97 1.03 0.21 -2.53
C THR A 97 2.33 0.04 -1.74
N SER A 98 2.27 -0.57 -0.56
CA SER A 98 3.45 -0.87 0.25
C SER A 98 4.38 -1.92 -0.37
N GLU A 99 3.90 -2.73 -1.30
CA GLU A 99 4.72 -3.65 -2.08
C GLU A 99 5.92 -2.95 -2.73
N GLN A 100 5.69 -1.76 -3.31
CA GLN A 100 6.73 -0.99 -4.00
C GLN A 100 7.93 -0.68 -3.09
N PRO A 101 7.78 -0.01 -1.94
CA PRO A 101 8.90 0.24 -1.03
C PRO A 101 9.43 -1.01 -0.32
N ILE A 102 8.62 -2.06 -0.11
CA ILE A 102 9.08 -3.32 0.47
C ILE A 102 10.00 -4.06 -0.51
N CYS A 103 9.70 -4.07 -1.80
CA CYS A 103 10.63 -4.56 -2.82
C CYS A 103 11.92 -3.71 -2.85
N GLY A 104 11.79 -2.38 -2.76
CA GLY A 104 12.92 -1.48 -2.67
C GLY A 104 13.78 -1.68 -1.40
N PHE A 105 13.17 -2.09 -0.29
CA PHE A 105 13.86 -2.41 0.97
C PHE A 105 14.88 -3.53 0.79
N HIS A 106 14.58 -4.52 -0.05
CA HIS A 106 15.48 -5.63 -0.37
C HIS A 106 16.33 -5.42 -1.64
N LYS A 107 16.33 -4.19 -2.18
CA LYS A 107 17.13 -3.89 -3.38
C LYS A 107 18.62 -4.14 -3.11
N ASP A 108 19.25 -4.83 -4.07
CA ASP A 108 20.68 -5.18 -4.03
C ASP A 108 21.06 -6.11 -2.85
N GLU A 109 20.09 -6.74 -2.18
CA GLU A 109 20.32 -7.75 -1.17
C GLU A 109 20.30 -9.15 -1.78
N TRP A 110 21.25 -9.97 -1.36
CA TRP A 110 21.26 -11.40 -1.68
C TRP A 110 20.69 -12.19 -0.50
N ILE A 111 19.46 -12.66 -0.62
CA ILE A 111 18.84 -13.47 0.42
C ILE A 111 19.29 -14.92 0.24
N ASN A 112 19.87 -15.50 1.30
CA ASN A 112 20.38 -16.87 1.24
C ASN A 112 19.19 -17.85 1.15
N GLU A 113 19.23 -18.74 0.16
CA GLU A 113 18.24 -19.82 -0.07
C GLU A 113 17.98 -20.64 1.21
N LYS A 114 19.04 -20.97 1.96
CA LYS A 114 18.88 -21.73 3.21
C LYS A 114 18.08 -20.99 4.27
N THR A 115 18.06 -19.67 4.22
CA THR A 115 17.24 -18.84 5.11
C THR A 115 15.77 -18.91 4.73
N LEU A 116 15.45 -18.96 3.43
CA LEU A 116 14.08 -19.00 2.92
C LEU A 116 13.46 -20.41 2.97
N ARG A 117 14.30 -21.45 2.85
CA ARG A 117 13.81 -22.85 2.77
C ARG A 117 13.06 -23.25 4.04
N GLY A 118 11.74 -23.41 3.91
CA GLY A 118 10.82 -23.71 5.00
C GLY A 118 10.60 -22.57 6.01
N ASN A 119 11.15 -21.37 5.75
CA ASN A 119 10.99 -20.17 6.60
C ASN A 119 10.84 -18.92 5.74
N PRO A 120 9.68 -18.69 5.11
CA PRO A 120 9.44 -17.53 4.30
C PRO A 120 9.57 -16.22 5.08
N ILE A 121 10.08 -15.18 4.44
CA ILE A 121 10.07 -13.82 5.00
C ILE A 121 8.68 -13.26 4.81
N LYS A 122 8.00 -12.91 5.90
CA LYS A 122 6.62 -12.41 5.90
C LYS A 122 6.55 -10.99 6.46
N TYR A 123 6.07 -10.06 5.65
CA TYR A 123 5.83 -8.69 6.07
C TYR A 123 4.36 -8.31 5.96
N ALA A 124 3.85 -7.62 6.96
CA ALA A 124 2.59 -6.89 6.88
C ALA A 124 2.92 -5.41 6.65
N GLY A 125 2.79 -4.96 5.40
CA GLY A 125 3.01 -3.58 5.01
C GLY A 125 1.85 -2.70 5.45
N VAL A 126 2.11 -1.69 6.28
CA VAL A 126 1.10 -0.75 6.77
C VAL A 126 1.39 0.63 6.18
N SER A 127 0.55 1.10 5.27
CA SER A 127 0.80 2.38 4.62
C SER A 127 -0.46 3.09 4.15
N THR A 128 -0.35 4.41 4.00
CA THR A 128 -1.20 5.18 3.10
C THR A 128 -0.74 4.93 1.67
N CYS A 129 -1.70 4.80 0.76
CA CYS A 129 -1.50 4.58 -0.67
C CYS A 129 -2.13 5.73 -1.45
N PHE A 130 -1.50 6.11 -2.59
CA PHE A 130 -1.92 7.24 -3.41
C PHE A 130 -2.05 6.81 -4.86
N ARG A 131 -3.21 7.03 -5.46
CA ARG A 131 -3.48 6.67 -6.85
C ARG A 131 -4.16 7.80 -7.60
N LYS A 132 -3.76 8.11 -8.81
CA LYS A 132 -4.43 9.12 -9.66
C LYS A 132 -5.80 8.67 -10.14
N GLU A 133 -6.06 7.35 -10.18
CA GLU A 133 -7.31 6.77 -10.65
C GLU A 133 -7.71 7.26 -12.06
N ALA A 134 -6.72 7.51 -12.93
CA ALA A 134 -6.94 7.97 -14.27
C ALA A 134 -7.75 6.95 -15.08
N GLY A 135 -8.72 7.42 -15.88
CA GLY A 135 -9.54 6.57 -16.75
C GLY A 135 -10.61 5.75 -16.05
N SER A 136 -10.72 5.79 -14.71
CA SER A 136 -11.79 5.06 -14.02
C SER A 136 -13.11 5.82 -14.04
N HIS A 137 -14.14 5.14 -14.58
CA HIS A 137 -15.50 5.66 -14.70
C HIS A 137 -16.51 4.64 -14.15
N GLY A 138 -17.69 5.11 -13.75
CA GLY A 138 -18.79 4.24 -13.33
C GLY A 138 -19.19 4.40 -11.86
N ARG A 139 -19.95 3.42 -11.35
CA ARG A 139 -20.51 3.47 -9.97
C ARG A 139 -19.45 3.50 -8.87
N ASP A 140 -18.29 2.91 -9.12
CA ASP A 140 -17.20 2.83 -8.14
C ASP A 140 -16.53 4.18 -7.87
N THR A 141 -16.87 5.22 -8.65
CA THR A 141 -16.39 6.59 -8.43
C THR A 141 -17.14 7.31 -7.29
N LEU A 142 -18.22 6.72 -6.79
CA LEU A 142 -19.02 7.26 -5.69
C LEU A 142 -18.54 6.76 -4.34
N GLY A 143 -18.72 7.57 -3.30
CA GLY A 143 -18.37 7.22 -1.92
C GLY A 143 -16.88 7.09 -1.69
N ILE A 144 -16.48 6.03 -0.96
CA ILE A 144 -15.09 5.75 -0.56
C ILE A 144 -14.48 4.56 -1.31
N PHE A 145 -15.12 4.05 -2.38
CA PHE A 145 -14.65 2.84 -3.09
C PHE A 145 -13.46 3.12 -4.02
N ARG A 146 -13.41 4.32 -4.63
CA ARG A 146 -12.31 4.77 -5.46
C ARG A 146 -11.90 6.17 -5.06
N VAL A 147 -10.81 6.26 -4.34
CA VAL A 147 -10.29 7.48 -3.75
C VAL A 147 -8.81 7.65 -4.08
N HIS A 148 -8.33 8.90 -4.06
CA HIS A 148 -6.93 9.20 -4.36
C HIS A 148 -5.97 8.80 -3.24
N GLN A 149 -6.48 8.72 -2.01
CA GLN A 149 -5.72 8.37 -0.81
C GLN A 149 -6.52 7.39 0.04
N PHE A 150 -5.88 6.30 0.45
CA PHE A 150 -6.47 5.30 1.35
C PHE A 150 -5.38 4.57 2.14
N GLU A 151 -5.74 3.96 3.27
CA GLU A 151 -4.86 3.13 4.07
C GLU A 151 -5.00 1.66 3.65
N LYS A 152 -3.88 0.95 3.68
CA LYS A 152 -3.81 -0.47 3.36
C LYS A 152 -2.90 -1.22 4.32
N VAL A 153 -3.37 -2.36 4.81
CA VAL A 153 -2.55 -3.38 5.46
C VAL A 153 -2.40 -4.53 4.48
N GLU A 154 -1.17 -4.83 4.08
CA GLU A 154 -0.87 -5.70 2.94
C GLU A 154 0.04 -6.84 3.33
N GLN A 155 -0.29 -8.05 2.89
CA GLN A 155 0.58 -9.21 3.02
C GLN A 155 1.66 -9.19 1.93
N PHE A 156 2.92 -9.36 2.32
CA PHE A 156 4.06 -9.51 1.42
C PHE A 156 4.90 -10.69 1.89
N VAL A 157 5.24 -11.59 0.98
CA VAL A 157 6.01 -12.80 1.32
C VAL A 157 7.12 -13.03 0.29
N ALA A 158 8.35 -13.27 0.77
CA ALA A 158 9.44 -13.78 -0.03
C ALA A 158 9.71 -15.24 0.36
N VAL A 159 9.74 -16.12 -0.65
CA VAL A 159 9.88 -17.57 -0.48
C VAL A 159 11.05 -18.10 -1.30
N ASP A 160 11.42 -19.36 -1.03
CA ASP A 160 12.32 -20.13 -1.87
C ASP A 160 11.79 -20.25 -3.31
N CYS A 161 12.69 -20.29 -4.29
CA CYS A 161 12.34 -20.46 -5.69
C CYS A 161 12.15 -21.93 -6.09
N ASP A 162 12.44 -22.88 -5.21
CA ASP A 162 12.37 -24.31 -5.50
C ASP A 162 10.95 -24.88 -5.35
N GLY A 163 10.59 -25.77 -6.27
CA GLY A 163 9.35 -26.55 -6.23
C GLY A 163 8.10 -25.66 -6.27
N ASP A 164 7.12 -26.01 -5.43
CA ASP A 164 5.80 -25.33 -5.38
C ASP A 164 5.68 -24.29 -4.25
N ALA A 165 6.80 -23.90 -3.60
CA ALA A 165 6.81 -23.03 -2.44
C ALA A 165 6.03 -21.70 -2.66
N SER A 166 6.15 -21.09 -3.85
CA SER A 166 5.43 -19.85 -4.16
C SER A 166 3.91 -20.06 -4.29
N TRP A 167 3.49 -21.21 -4.84
CA TRP A 167 2.08 -21.56 -4.96
C TRP A 167 1.47 -21.88 -3.59
N GLU A 168 2.19 -22.63 -2.76
CA GLU A 168 1.75 -22.94 -1.40
C GLU A 168 1.58 -21.64 -0.55
N GLU A 169 2.51 -20.69 -0.67
CA GLU A 169 2.35 -19.39 0.01
C GLU A 169 1.22 -18.55 -0.59
N MET A 170 0.98 -18.60 -1.89
CA MET A 170 -0.18 -17.93 -2.50
C MET A 170 -1.50 -18.46 -1.91
N GLU A 171 -1.64 -19.78 -1.75
CA GLU A 171 -2.81 -20.37 -1.10
C GLU A 171 -2.95 -19.92 0.37
N ARG A 172 -1.83 -19.76 1.10
CA ARG A 172 -1.85 -19.23 2.48
C ARG A 172 -2.27 -17.76 2.52
N LEU A 173 -1.80 -16.92 1.57
CA LEU A 173 -2.22 -15.52 1.46
C LEU A 173 -3.72 -15.41 1.21
N LEU A 174 -4.26 -16.26 0.31
CA LEU A 174 -5.70 -16.32 0.05
C LEU A 174 -6.47 -16.77 1.28
N LYS A 175 -6.01 -17.83 1.94
CA LYS A 175 -6.64 -18.34 3.18
C LYS A 175 -6.66 -17.31 4.28
N ASN A 176 -5.56 -16.58 4.51
CA ASN A 176 -5.53 -15.47 5.47
C ASN A 176 -6.57 -14.41 5.14
N SER A 177 -6.74 -14.09 3.86
CA SER A 177 -7.73 -13.10 3.43
C SER A 177 -9.16 -13.59 3.67
N GLU A 178 -9.45 -14.85 3.41
CA GLU A 178 -10.76 -15.47 3.70
C GLU A 178 -11.04 -15.50 5.21
N ASP A 179 -10.06 -15.84 6.03
CA ASP A 179 -10.22 -15.93 7.48
C ASP A 179 -10.35 -14.56 8.14
N PHE A 180 -9.81 -13.51 7.51
CA PHE A 180 -9.92 -12.14 7.98
C PHE A 180 -11.32 -11.55 7.77
N TYR A 181 -12.00 -11.83 6.62
CA TYR A 181 -13.32 -11.29 6.26
C TYR A 181 -14.48 -12.18 6.72
#